data_b0b36a3336be679b713f01fe4616ddf1
#
_entry.id   b0b36a3336be679b713f01fe4616ddf1
#
_cell.length_a   1.000
_cell.length_b   1.000
_cell.length_c   1.000
_cell.angle_alpha   90.00
_cell.angle_beta   90.00
_cell.angle_gamma   90.00
#
_symmetry.space_group_name_H-M   'P 1'
#
loop_
_entity.id
_entity.type
_entity.pdbx_description
1 polymer ?
#
loop_
_entity_poly.entity_id
_entity_poly.type
_entity_poly.pdbx_seq_one_letter_code
_entity_poly.pdbx_strand_id
1 'polypeptide(L)'
;MPDPVLLLILVAAIGIGWWLGRMERKHYRYRQRALSGQHLSRDYFVGLNFLLNEQPDRAIETFVQALEVNGDTIDTHIALGNLFRMRGETDRAVRIHQNLLARPVLTTQQSEQVQLELARDFMRLGVLDRAERLLDGLVRQCENEQTATAAKRLMVDLFEREKDWQAALDVALPQLVRQDEPLKRAAAHWHCELAEQNIEEGSPGPARRHLKQALSIDSTCVRANWLYADIEHRAGSYRNEIRALRRIRDQDSDMVPITLAPIQRAFDLLDDEQGLIDFLHDQLEKAPYVSFVLLLAERLRTRDGIEHATRLVSEQLQRNPSLRGLDYLMDLYLKEVPEHELEHLRLLKRHTEQLMAQRARYRCKSCGFQGEKLYWHCPSCRQWGAIKPITGLEGE
;
A
#
# COMPACT_ATOMS: atom_id res chain seq x y z
N MET A 1 68.50 68.44 7.10
CA MET A 1 67.74 68.04 5.89
C MET A 1 67.39 66.53 6.06
N PRO A 2 66.14 66.12 5.98
CA PRO A 2 65.81 64.69 6.12
C PRO A 2 66.41 63.92 4.94
N ASP A 3 67.02 62.80 5.24
CA ASP A 3 67.64 61.88 4.26
C ASP A 3 66.65 61.49 3.19
N PRO A 4 66.91 61.73 1.88
CA PRO A 4 66.00 61.43 0.78
C PRO A 4 65.73 59.92 0.69
N VAL A 5 66.58 59.04 1.20
CA VAL A 5 66.46 57.61 1.26
C VAL A 5 65.35 57.17 2.25
N LEU A 6 65.30 57.88 3.40
CA LEU A 6 64.30 57.59 4.44
C LEU A 6 62.87 57.95 3.96
N LEU A 7 62.71 58.96 3.16
CA LEU A 7 61.48 59.44 2.58
C LEU A 7 60.98 58.44 1.50
N LEU A 8 61.91 57.87 0.72
CA LEU A 8 61.60 56.86 -0.30
C LEU A 8 61.12 55.53 0.31
N ILE A 9 61.77 55.11 1.42
CA ILE A 9 61.34 53.88 2.16
C ILE A 9 59.96 54.11 2.76
N LEU A 10 59.65 55.30 3.27
CA LEU A 10 58.33 55.56 3.88
C LEU A 10 57.23 55.60 2.84
N VAL A 11 57.47 56.17 1.65
CA VAL A 11 56.49 56.12 0.53
C VAL A 11 56.31 54.71 0.00
N ALA A 12 57.37 53.88 -0.11
CA ALA A 12 57.30 52.50 -0.51
C ALA A 12 56.48 51.63 0.50
N ALA A 13 56.72 51.87 1.81
CA ALA A 13 55.94 51.13 2.86
C ALA A 13 54.48 51.50 2.85
N ILE A 14 54.09 52.75 2.61
CA ILE A 14 52.69 53.17 2.48
C ILE A 14 52.08 52.57 1.22
N GLY A 15 52.79 52.55 0.08
CA GLY A 15 52.35 51.97 -1.16
C GLY A 15 52.09 50.46 -1.04
N ILE A 16 52.97 49.70 -0.41
CA ILE A 16 52.85 48.30 -0.14
C ILE A 16 51.67 48.03 0.82
N GLY A 17 51.56 48.79 1.90
CA GLY A 17 50.43 48.65 2.84
C GLY A 17 49.10 48.96 2.20
N TRP A 18 49.03 50.00 1.33
CA TRP A 18 47.78 50.27 0.58
C TRP A 18 47.45 49.19 -0.43
N TRP A 19 48.44 48.64 -1.11
CA TRP A 19 48.27 47.56 -2.09
C TRP A 19 47.84 46.27 -1.42
N LEU A 20 48.46 45.88 -0.30
CA LEU A 20 48.06 44.69 0.50
C LEU A 20 46.65 44.86 1.08
N GLY A 21 46.29 45.99 1.64
CA GLY A 21 44.97 46.28 2.16
C GLY A 21 43.87 46.28 1.07
N ARG A 22 44.24 46.63 -0.18
CA ARG A 22 43.33 46.56 -1.31
C ARG A 22 43.16 45.13 -1.82
N MET A 23 44.18 44.29 -1.74
CA MET A 23 44.10 42.85 -2.04
C MET A 23 43.25 42.10 -1.00
N GLU A 24 43.46 42.38 0.28
CA GLU A 24 42.70 41.77 1.36
C GLU A 24 41.22 42.13 1.30
N ARG A 25 40.86 43.39 0.96
CA ARG A 25 39.46 43.79 0.75
C ARG A 25 38.80 43.08 -0.46
N LYS A 26 39.56 42.75 -1.52
CA LYS A 26 39.04 41.94 -2.65
C LYS A 26 38.83 40.50 -2.23
N HIS A 27 39.78 39.91 -1.50
CA HIS A 27 39.62 38.53 -1.00
C HIS A 27 38.49 38.39 0.04
N TYR A 28 38.32 39.40 0.91
CA TYR A 28 37.22 39.40 1.88
C TYR A 28 35.84 39.51 1.21
N ARG A 29 35.71 40.34 0.19
CA ARG A 29 34.46 40.44 -0.61
C ARG A 29 34.19 39.17 -1.43
N TYR A 30 35.21 38.51 -1.94
CA TYR A 30 35.05 37.22 -2.66
C TYR A 30 34.66 36.10 -1.71
N ARG A 31 35.25 36.06 -0.52
CA ARG A 31 34.97 35.10 0.53
C ARG A 31 33.56 35.31 1.13
N GLN A 32 33.10 36.52 1.31
CA GLN A 32 31.74 36.84 1.71
C GLN A 32 30.71 36.47 0.63
N ARG A 33 30.99 36.66 -0.66
CA ARG A 33 30.12 36.25 -1.75
C ARG A 33 30.07 34.72 -1.93
N ALA A 34 31.16 34.03 -1.67
CA ALA A 34 31.20 32.56 -1.68
C ALA A 34 30.49 31.93 -0.47
N LEU A 35 30.51 32.62 0.68
CA LEU A 35 29.80 32.18 1.90
C LEU A 35 28.32 32.57 1.92
N SER A 36 27.91 33.61 1.17
CA SER A 36 26.49 33.97 1.05
C SER A 36 25.68 33.08 0.13
N GLY A 37 26.32 32.19 -0.63
CA GLY A 37 25.66 31.19 -1.49
C GLY A 37 25.27 29.89 -0.79
N GLN A 38 25.61 29.70 0.50
CA GLN A 38 25.33 28.46 1.24
C GLN A 38 24.74 28.65 2.65
N HIS A 39 24.34 29.86 3.02
CA HIS A 39 23.60 30.06 4.27
C HIS A 39 22.11 29.79 4.01
N LEU A 40 21.69 28.52 4.15
CA LEU A 40 20.33 28.22 4.59
C LEU A 40 20.09 29.12 5.82
N SER A 41 19.11 30.01 5.76
CA SER A 41 18.89 30.98 6.81
C SER A 41 18.70 30.28 8.14
N ARG A 42 19.12 30.87 9.24
CA ARG A 42 18.89 30.37 10.60
C ARG A 42 17.40 30.01 10.80
N ASP A 43 16.52 30.79 10.20
CA ASP A 43 15.10 30.64 10.28
C ASP A 43 14.60 29.40 9.52
N TYR A 44 15.29 28.94 8.46
CA TYR A 44 15.01 27.67 7.82
C TYR A 44 15.23 26.49 8.79
N PHE A 45 16.37 26.47 9.51
CA PHE A 45 16.63 25.42 10.49
C PHE A 45 15.69 25.48 11.69
N VAL A 46 15.27 26.69 12.12
CA VAL A 46 14.28 26.88 13.19
C VAL A 46 12.93 26.37 12.73
N GLY A 47 12.50 26.69 11.52
CA GLY A 47 11.27 26.16 10.92
C GLY A 47 11.27 24.65 10.77
N LEU A 48 12.41 24.07 10.34
CA LEU A 48 12.59 22.62 10.24
C LEU A 48 12.52 21.95 11.63
N ASN A 49 13.09 22.58 12.65
CA ASN A 49 13.03 22.07 14.02
C ASN A 49 11.60 22.08 14.58
N PHE A 50 10.79 23.09 14.26
CA PHE A 50 9.36 23.07 14.59
C PHE A 50 8.62 21.95 13.89
N LEU A 51 8.98 21.60 12.64
CA LEU A 51 8.41 20.45 11.93
C LEU A 51 8.75 19.13 12.62
N LEU A 52 10.01 18.92 12.99
CA LEU A 52 10.46 17.72 13.68
C LEU A 52 9.81 17.56 15.06
N ASN A 53 9.36 18.65 15.68
CA ASN A 53 8.64 18.65 16.95
C ASN A 53 7.11 18.68 16.78
N GLU A 54 6.60 18.33 15.60
CA GLU A 54 5.16 18.25 15.30
C GLU A 54 4.40 19.58 15.52
N GLN A 55 5.05 20.72 15.31
CA GLN A 55 4.49 22.08 15.45
C GLN A 55 4.39 22.80 14.09
N PRO A 56 3.53 22.35 13.17
CA PRO A 56 3.47 22.87 11.80
C PRO A 56 3.07 24.36 11.72
N ASP A 57 2.25 24.86 12.65
CA ASP A 57 1.83 26.26 12.66
C ASP A 57 2.97 27.22 12.91
N ARG A 58 3.83 26.90 13.90
CA ARG A 58 5.03 27.68 14.19
C ARG A 58 6.07 27.59 13.07
N ALA A 59 6.17 26.44 12.42
CA ALA A 59 7.02 26.28 11.25
C ALA A 59 6.58 27.20 10.11
N ILE A 60 5.27 27.26 9.82
CA ILE A 60 4.71 28.15 8.79
C ILE A 60 5.00 29.63 9.12
N GLU A 61 4.74 30.07 10.34
CA GLU A 61 5.01 31.45 10.77
C GLU A 61 6.51 31.80 10.58
N THR A 62 7.41 30.89 11.00
CA THR A 62 8.86 31.07 10.85
C THR A 62 9.26 31.14 9.38
N PHE A 63 8.73 30.25 8.53
CA PHE A 63 9.05 30.28 7.10
C PHE A 63 8.48 31.51 6.39
N VAL A 64 7.27 31.97 6.74
CA VAL A 64 6.70 33.22 6.20
C VAL A 64 7.56 34.42 6.57
N GLN A 65 8.01 34.51 7.82
CA GLN A 65 8.93 35.58 8.26
C GLN A 65 10.28 35.49 7.53
N ALA A 66 10.85 34.31 7.35
CA ALA A 66 12.09 34.11 6.60
C ALA A 66 11.94 34.54 5.12
N LEU A 67 10.80 34.38 4.51
CA LEU A 67 10.50 34.80 3.13
C LEU A 67 10.38 36.33 2.99
N GLU A 68 9.84 37.02 3.99
CA GLU A 68 9.78 38.50 4.04
C GLU A 68 11.17 39.12 4.14
N VAL A 69 12.10 38.45 4.85
CA VAL A 69 13.48 38.96 5.08
C VAL A 69 14.45 38.57 3.96
N ASN A 70 14.31 37.34 3.39
CA ASN A 70 15.24 36.79 2.39
C ASN A 70 14.48 36.18 1.21
N GLY A 71 13.98 36.97 0.28
CA GLY A 71 13.15 36.57 -0.85
C GLY A 71 13.66 35.49 -1.82
N ASP A 72 14.83 34.87 -1.58
CA ASP A 72 15.53 34.00 -2.55
C ASP A 72 15.82 32.57 -2.09
N THR A 73 15.25 32.10 -0.99
CA THR A 73 15.47 30.70 -0.58
C THR A 73 14.41 29.77 -1.18
N ILE A 74 14.72 29.18 -2.34
CA ILE A 74 13.87 28.23 -3.09
C ILE A 74 13.41 27.07 -2.20
N ASP A 75 14.35 26.51 -1.42
CA ASP A 75 14.05 25.39 -0.50
C ASP A 75 13.03 25.77 0.58
N THR A 76 13.06 27.00 1.06
CA THR A 76 12.08 27.52 2.03
C THR A 76 10.68 27.63 1.42
N HIS A 77 10.58 28.06 0.16
CA HIS A 77 9.30 28.09 -0.55
C HIS A 77 8.75 26.69 -0.80
N ILE A 78 9.61 25.74 -1.18
CA ILE A 78 9.22 24.32 -1.33
C ILE A 78 8.70 23.76 0.00
N ALA A 79 9.46 24.00 1.09
CA ALA A 79 9.05 23.53 2.42
C ALA A 79 7.72 24.15 2.87
N LEU A 80 7.51 25.45 2.63
CA LEU A 80 6.26 26.14 2.94
C LEU A 80 5.08 25.57 2.13
N GLY A 81 5.25 25.35 0.83
CA GLY A 81 4.24 24.71 -0.01
C GLY A 81 3.88 23.31 0.48
N ASN A 82 4.88 22.50 0.84
CA ASN A 82 4.69 21.16 1.40
C ASN A 82 3.91 21.20 2.72
N LEU A 83 4.17 22.19 3.58
CA LEU A 83 3.42 22.39 4.83
C LEU A 83 1.94 22.70 4.59
N PHE A 84 1.64 23.60 3.65
CA PHE A 84 0.27 23.89 3.29
C PHE A 84 -0.44 22.63 2.75
N ARG A 85 0.23 21.82 1.93
CA ARG A 85 -0.31 20.54 1.46
C ARG A 85 -0.61 19.59 2.63
N MET A 86 0.30 19.46 3.60
CA MET A 86 0.11 18.61 4.78
C MET A 86 -1.06 19.06 5.66
N ARG A 87 -1.30 20.36 5.77
CA ARG A 87 -2.46 20.93 6.46
C ARG A 87 -3.79 20.80 5.70
N GLY A 88 -3.74 20.31 4.45
CA GLY A 88 -4.92 20.24 3.58
C GLY A 88 -5.23 21.54 2.84
N GLU A 89 -4.42 22.59 3.01
CA GLU A 89 -4.52 23.87 2.30
C GLU A 89 -3.84 23.79 0.91
N THR A 90 -4.23 22.79 0.13
CA THR A 90 -3.51 22.40 -1.10
C THR A 90 -3.56 23.49 -2.17
N ASP A 91 -4.63 24.29 -2.24
CA ASP A 91 -4.70 25.44 -3.17
C ASP A 91 -3.60 26.48 -2.93
N ARG A 92 -3.22 26.69 -1.66
CA ARG A 92 -2.08 27.55 -1.30
C ARG A 92 -0.75 26.95 -1.72
N ALA A 93 -0.59 25.63 -1.51
CA ALA A 93 0.60 24.91 -1.95
C ALA A 93 0.79 25.05 -3.47
N VAL A 94 -0.26 24.81 -4.26
CA VAL A 94 -0.24 25.00 -5.73
C VAL A 94 0.21 26.41 -6.10
N ARG A 95 -0.36 27.46 -5.48
CA ARG A 95 0.03 28.85 -5.78
C ARG A 95 1.51 29.12 -5.49
N ILE A 96 2.04 28.61 -4.37
CA ILE A 96 3.44 28.77 -4.00
C ILE A 96 4.34 28.08 -5.02
N HIS A 97 4.08 26.80 -5.35
CA HIS A 97 4.91 26.07 -6.28
C HIS A 97 4.81 26.62 -7.72
N GLN A 98 3.62 27.07 -8.18
CA GLN A 98 3.47 27.74 -9.46
C GLN A 98 4.21 29.07 -9.53
N ASN A 99 4.12 29.91 -8.49
CA ASN A 99 4.87 31.17 -8.42
C ASN A 99 6.37 30.91 -8.40
N LEU A 100 6.81 29.84 -7.76
CA LEU A 100 8.22 29.46 -7.75
C LEU A 100 8.70 29.05 -9.14
N LEU A 101 7.92 28.23 -9.88
CA LEU A 101 8.25 27.84 -11.26
C LEU A 101 8.28 29.02 -12.25
N ALA A 102 7.54 30.08 -11.99
CA ALA A 102 7.55 31.29 -12.83
C ALA A 102 8.83 32.14 -12.67
N ARG A 103 9.71 31.81 -11.72
CA ARG A 103 10.95 32.58 -11.49
C ARG A 103 12.06 32.17 -12.47
N PRO A 104 12.71 33.12 -13.16
CA PRO A 104 13.73 32.82 -14.17
C PRO A 104 15.08 32.37 -13.58
N VAL A 105 15.22 32.32 -12.24
CA VAL A 105 16.48 32.08 -11.52
C VAL A 105 16.66 30.60 -11.12
N LEU A 106 15.68 29.72 -11.39
CA LEU A 106 15.75 28.31 -11.05
C LEU A 106 16.80 27.58 -11.89
N THR A 107 17.61 26.76 -11.23
CA THR A 107 18.41 25.74 -11.93
C THR A 107 17.48 24.63 -12.47
N THR A 108 17.96 23.85 -13.45
CA THR A 108 17.20 22.70 -13.98
C THR A 108 16.76 21.77 -12.86
N GLN A 109 17.67 21.39 -11.98
CA GLN A 109 17.38 20.49 -10.85
C GLN A 109 16.33 21.07 -9.89
N GLN A 110 16.38 22.37 -9.60
CA GLN A 110 15.39 23.03 -8.76
C GLN A 110 14.02 23.07 -9.43
N SER A 111 14.00 23.36 -10.75
CA SER A 111 12.76 23.33 -11.54
C SER A 111 12.12 21.95 -11.53
N GLU A 112 12.89 20.88 -11.73
CA GLU A 112 12.43 19.49 -11.66
C GLU A 112 11.85 19.16 -10.28
N GLN A 113 12.52 19.58 -9.21
CA GLN A 113 12.06 19.40 -7.83
C GLN A 113 10.70 20.10 -7.59
N VAL A 114 10.57 21.35 -8.02
CA VAL A 114 9.32 22.12 -7.86
C VAL A 114 8.20 21.54 -8.71
N GLN A 115 8.49 21.07 -9.92
CA GLN A 115 7.51 20.37 -10.75
C GLN A 115 7.00 19.09 -10.08
N LEU A 116 7.89 18.32 -9.45
CA LEU A 116 7.52 17.13 -8.70
C LEU A 116 6.59 17.46 -7.52
N GLU A 117 6.90 18.53 -6.75
CA GLU A 117 6.05 18.96 -5.65
C GLU A 117 4.69 19.48 -6.13
N LEU A 118 4.66 20.23 -7.24
CA LEU A 118 3.42 20.68 -7.87
C LEU A 118 2.56 19.52 -8.38
N ALA A 119 3.19 18.47 -8.93
CA ALA A 119 2.48 17.25 -9.30
C ALA A 119 1.83 16.57 -8.07
N ARG A 120 2.53 16.52 -6.93
CA ARG A 120 1.97 16.03 -5.66
C ARG A 120 0.78 16.86 -5.19
N ASP A 121 0.83 18.19 -5.36
CA ASP A 121 -0.28 19.08 -5.02
C ASP A 121 -1.51 18.77 -5.89
N PHE A 122 -1.33 18.64 -7.21
CA PHE A 122 -2.42 18.28 -8.12
C PHE A 122 -2.99 16.90 -7.83
N MET A 123 -2.13 15.92 -7.49
CA MET A 123 -2.57 14.60 -7.03
C MET A 123 -3.43 14.69 -5.77
N ARG A 124 -3.09 15.58 -4.85
CA ARG A 124 -3.85 15.80 -3.61
C ARG A 124 -5.19 16.47 -3.85
N LEU A 125 -5.26 17.39 -4.83
CA LEU A 125 -6.51 18.04 -5.27
C LEU A 125 -7.40 17.15 -6.14
N GLY A 126 -6.89 16.01 -6.63
CA GLY A 126 -7.60 15.15 -7.57
C GLY A 126 -7.60 15.68 -9.00
N VAL A 127 -6.74 16.65 -9.34
CA VAL A 127 -6.58 17.18 -10.70
C VAL A 127 -5.55 16.33 -11.44
N LEU A 128 -5.95 15.08 -11.76
CA LEU A 128 -5.03 14.03 -12.23
C LEU A 128 -4.42 14.36 -13.58
N ASP A 129 -5.17 14.92 -14.53
CA ASP A 129 -4.66 15.31 -15.88
C ASP A 129 -3.49 16.31 -15.83
N ARG A 130 -3.48 17.21 -14.83
CA ARG A 130 -2.37 18.16 -14.66
C ARG A 130 -1.17 17.53 -14.02
N ALA A 131 -1.40 16.64 -13.06
CA ALA A 131 -0.35 15.86 -12.43
C ALA A 131 0.35 14.97 -13.44
N GLU A 132 -0.42 14.25 -14.28
CA GLU A 132 0.09 13.36 -15.32
C GLU A 132 1.03 14.10 -16.30
N ARG A 133 0.60 15.26 -16.82
CA ARG A 133 1.43 16.04 -17.75
C ARG A 133 2.76 16.47 -17.16
N LEU A 134 2.79 16.88 -15.88
CA LEU A 134 4.04 17.24 -15.20
C LEU A 134 4.92 16.01 -14.97
N LEU A 135 4.33 14.90 -14.56
CA LEU A 135 5.05 13.66 -14.29
C LEU A 135 5.62 13.05 -15.57
N ASP A 136 4.86 13.06 -16.67
CA ASP A 136 5.32 12.59 -17.99
C ASP A 136 6.55 13.40 -18.45
N GLY A 137 6.50 14.73 -18.31
CA GLY A 137 7.65 15.60 -18.59
C GLY A 137 8.88 15.23 -17.77
N LEU A 138 8.71 15.02 -16.47
CA LEU A 138 9.80 14.63 -15.57
C LEU A 138 10.35 13.23 -15.88
N VAL A 139 9.50 12.25 -16.18
CA VAL A 139 9.94 10.88 -16.52
C VAL A 139 10.76 10.85 -17.80
N ARG A 140 10.44 11.71 -18.78
CA ARG A 140 11.14 11.74 -20.09
C ARG A 140 12.41 12.57 -20.09
N GLN A 141 12.47 13.67 -19.35
CA GLN A 141 13.49 14.70 -19.50
C GLN A 141 14.35 14.96 -18.26
N CYS A 142 13.98 14.41 -17.09
CA CYS A 142 14.68 14.68 -15.86
C CYS A 142 16.09 14.06 -15.85
N GLU A 143 17.10 14.90 -15.59
CA GLU A 143 18.50 14.46 -15.47
C GLU A 143 18.79 13.81 -14.10
N ASN A 144 18.02 14.17 -13.08
CA ASN A 144 18.20 13.62 -11.74
C ASN A 144 17.46 12.30 -11.59
N GLU A 145 18.20 11.19 -11.47
CA GLU A 145 17.66 9.85 -11.34
C GLU A 145 16.72 9.67 -10.12
N GLN A 146 17.00 10.34 -9.01
CA GLN A 146 16.17 10.29 -7.81
C GLN A 146 14.81 10.97 -8.06
N THR A 147 14.81 12.14 -8.70
CA THR A 147 13.59 12.86 -9.07
C THR A 147 12.79 12.09 -10.11
N ALA A 148 13.45 11.54 -11.12
CA ALA A 148 12.82 10.70 -12.14
C ALA A 148 12.15 9.45 -11.53
N THR A 149 12.83 8.77 -10.59
CA THR A 149 12.28 7.63 -9.87
C THR A 149 11.08 8.01 -8.99
N ALA A 150 11.15 9.16 -8.31
CA ALA A 150 10.03 9.69 -7.54
C ALA A 150 8.84 10.06 -8.42
N ALA A 151 9.09 10.65 -9.60
CA ALA A 151 8.05 10.94 -10.60
C ALA A 151 7.38 9.67 -11.11
N LYS A 152 8.15 8.61 -11.46
CA LYS A 152 7.60 7.30 -11.84
C LYS A 152 6.71 6.70 -10.76
N ARG A 153 7.12 6.76 -9.48
CA ARG A 153 6.30 6.26 -8.37
C ARG A 153 4.98 7.01 -8.22
N LEU A 154 5.00 8.35 -8.37
CA LEU A 154 3.78 9.15 -8.37
C LEU A 154 2.88 8.86 -9.57
N MET A 155 3.47 8.62 -10.74
CA MET A 155 2.75 8.27 -11.97
C MET A 155 2.02 6.92 -11.80
N VAL A 156 2.67 5.96 -11.16
CA VAL A 156 2.05 4.68 -10.80
C VAL A 156 0.87 4.89 -9.84
N ASP A 157 1.01 5.71 -8.77
CA ASP A 157 -0.12 6.02 -7.86
C ASP A 157 -1.26 6.73 -8.59
N LEU A 158 -0.95 7.57 -9.59
CA LEU A 158 -1.94 8.23 -10.43
C LEU A 158 -2.73 7.20 -11.24
N PHE A 159 -2.08 6.34 -12.00
CA PHE A 159 -2.73 5.33 -12.82
C PHE A 159 -3.52 4.31 -11.97
N GLU A 160 -3.03 3.96 -10.77
CA GLU A 160 -3.83 3.17 -9.82
C GLU A 160 -5.15 3.85 -9.42
N ARG A 161 -5.14 5.18 -9.22
CA ARG A 161 -6.36 5.94 -8.90
C ARG A 161 -7.34 5.99 -10.06
N GLU A 162 -6.83 6.11 -11.27
CA GLU A 162 -7.60 6.10 -12.52
C GLU A 162 -8.03 4.69 -12.95
N LYS A 163 -7.49 3.65 -12.30
CA LYS A 163 -7.67 2.25 -12.66
C LYS A 163 -7.16 1.92 -14.07
N ASP A 164 -6.19 2.70 -14.54
CA ASP A 164 -5.46 2.36 -15.76
C ASP A 164 -4.30 1.41 -15.43
N TRP A 165 -4.67 0.13 -15.29
CA TRP A 165 -3.75 -0.92 -14.87
C TRP A 165 -2.64 -1.17 -15.89
N GLN A 166 -2.93 -0.99 -17.19
CA GLN A 166 -1.92 -1.18 -18.21
C GLN A 166 -0.86 -0.07 -18.15
N ALA A 167 -1.26 1.19 -18.05
CA ALA A 167 -0.34 2.31 -17.90
C ALA A 167 0.50 2.20 -16.62
N ALA A 168 -0.11 1.76 -15.50
CA ALA A 168 0.61 1.50 -14.26
C ALA A 168 1.71 0.44 -14.45
N LEU A 169 1.43 -0.67 -15.16
CA LEU A 169 2.39 -1.72 -15.47
C LEU A 169 3.51 -1.22 -16.37
N ASP A 170 3.20 -0.44 -17.41
CA ASP A 170 4.17 0.07 -18.38
C ASP A 170 5.22 0.98 -17.71
N VAL A 171 4.83 1.72 -16.68
CA VAL A 171 5.74 2.56 -15.89
C VAL A 171 6.51 1.75 -14.83
N ALA A 172 5.85 0.78 -14.18
CA ALA A 172 6.41 0.08 -13.03
C ALA A 172 7.37 -1.07 -13.41
N LEU A 173 7.03 -1.87 -14.44
CA LEU A 173 7.74 -3.11 -14.76
C LEU A 173 9.21 -2.96 -15.16
N PRO A 174 9.62 -1.94 -15.92
CA PRO A 174 11.00 -1.87 -16.40
C PRO A 174 12.06 -1.82 -15.29
N GLN A 175 11.76 -1.12 -14.19
CA GLN A 175 12.76 -0.84 -13.15
C GLN A 175 12.24 -0.93 -11.71
N LEU A 176 11.06 -0.39 -11.41
CA LEU A 176 10.59 -0.18 -10.04
C LEU A 176 10.23 -1.49 -9.33
N VAL A 177 9.60 -2.42 -10.03
CA VAL A 177 9.12 -3.70 -9.46
C VAL A 177 10.26 -4.58 -8.94
N ARG A 178 11.47 -4.46 -9.48
CA ARG A 178 12.61 -5.28 -9.08
C ARG A 178 13.16 -4.96 -7.69
N GLN A 179 12.92 -3.76 -7.19
CA GLN A 179 13.51 -3.22 -5.97
C GLN A 179 12.50 -2.97 -4.85
N ASP A 180 11.19 -3.17 -5.13
CA ASP A 180 10.10 -2.77 -4.23
C ASP A 180 9.07 -3.90 -4.12
N GLU A 181 9.14 -4.69 -3.04
CA GLU A 181 8.22 -5.81 -2.82
C GLU A 181 6.74 -5.40 -2.72
N PRO A 182 6.34 -4.31 -2.07
CA PRO A 182 4.98 -3.78 -2.15
C PRO A 182 4.52 -3.51 -3.59
N LEU A 183 5.38 -2.90 -4.41
CA LEU A 183 5.07 -2.59 -5.80
C LEU A 183 5.00 -3.85 -6.67
N LYS A 184 5.85 -4.82 -6.41
CA LYS A 184 5.80 -6.15 -7.05
C LYS A 184 4.46 -6.84 -6.81
N ARG A 185 3.99 -6.82 -5.56
CA ARG A 185 2.66 -7.34 -5.20
C ARG A 185 1.55 -6.58 -5.92
N ALA A 186 1.62 -5.24 -5.93
CA ALA A 186 0.65 -4.40 -6.63
C ALA A 186 0.61 -4.73 -8.14
N ALA A 187 1.75 -4.84 -8.81
CA ALA A 187 1.83 -5.18 -10.22
C ALA A 187 1.20 -6.55 -10.56
N ALA A 188 1.39 -7.55 -9.71
CA ALA A 188 0.69 -8.84 -9.84
C ALA A 188 -0.84 -8.67 -9.73
N HIS A 189 -1.31 -7.83 -8.81
CA HIS A 189 -2.73 -7.54 -8.68
C HIS A 189 -3.30 -6.71 -9.85
N TRP A 190 -2.53 -5.79 -10.45
CA TRP A 190 -2.98 -5.08 -11.66
C TRP A 190 -3.18 -6.03 -12.85
N HIS A 191 -2.29 -7.01 -13.00
CA HIS A 191 -2.54 -8.09 -13.97
C HIS A 191 -3.80 -8.90 -13.63
N CYS A 192 -4.13 -9.09 -12.36
CA CYS A 192 -5.39 -9.71 -11.95
C CYS A 192 -6.60 -8.83 -12.30
N GLU A 193 -6.51 -7.50 -12.17
CA GLU A 193 -7.57 -6.58 -12.61
C GLU A 193 -7.82 -6.69 -14.12
N LEU A 194 -6.75 -6.66 -14.95
CA LEU A 194 -6.85 -6.85 -16.40
C LEU A 194 -7.41 -8.24 -16.76
N ALA A 195 -7.05 -9.27 -15.98
CA ALA A 195 -7.61 -10.61 -16.18
C ALA A 195 -9.11 -10.64 -15.87
N GLU A 196 -9.55 -9.98 -14.80
CA GLU A 196 -10.97 -9.93 -14.41
C GLU A 196 -11.81 -9.20 -15.45
N GLN A 197 -11.33 -8.06 -16.00
CA GLN A 197 -11.96 -7.38 -17.13
C GLN A 197 -12.12 -8.31 -18.33
N ASN A 198 -11.06 -9.04 -18.70
CA ASN A 198 -11.12 -10.00 -19.82
C ASN A 198 -12.08 -11.18 -19.55
N ILE A 199 -12.22 -11.61 -18.28
CA ILE A 199 -13.19 -12.65 -17.88
C ILE A 199 -14.62 -12.13 -18.05
N GLU A 200 -14.89 -10.89 -17.64
CA GLU A 200 -16.19 -10.23 -17.78
C GLU A 200 -16.57 -10.04 -19.26
N GLU A 201 -15.60 -9.72 -20.12
CA GLU A 201 -15.75 -9.63 -21.58
C GLU A 201 -15.89 -10.99 -22.28
N GLY A 202 -15.80 -12.10 -21.54
CA GLY A 202 -15.89 -13.43 -22.13
C GLY A 202 -14.65 -13.88 -22.90
N SER A 203 -13.48 -13.29 -22.60
CA SER A 203 -12.20 -13.54 -23.26
C SER A 203 -11.20 -14.30 -22.36
N PRO A 204 -11.36 -15.62 -22.14
CA PRO A 204 -10.54 -16.39 -21.20
C PRO A 204 -9.06 -16.54 -21.64
N GLY A 205 -8.76 -16.44 -22.91
CA GLY A 205 -7.41 -16.56 -23.46
C GLY A 205 -6.48 -15.42 -22.99
N PRO A 206 -6.84 -14.15 -23.22
CA PRO A 206 -6.15 -12.99 -22.67
C PRO A 206 -6.09 -13.03 -21.12
N ALA A 207 -7.19 -13.35 -20.44
CA ALA A 207 -7.23 -13.46 -19.00
C ALA A 207 -6.16 -14.44 -18.46
N ARG A 208 -6.04 -15.64 -19.02
CA ARG A 208 -5.00 -16.60 -18.63
C ARG A 208 -3.58 -16.07 -18.84
N ARG A 209 -3.34 -15.25 -19.88
CA ARG A 209 -2.01 -14.63 -20.10
C ARG A 209 -1.68 -13.65 -18.99
N HIS A 210 -2.61 -12.77 -18.61
CA HIS A 210 -2.42 -11.84 -17.49
C HIS A 210 -2.20 -12.57 -16.17
N LEU A 211 -2.96 -13.62 -15.87
CA LEU A 211 -2.78 -14.40 -14.64
C LEU A 211 -1.42 -15.11 -14.59
N LYS A 212 -0.93 -15.60 -15.74
CA LYS A 212 0.42 -16.15 -15.85
C LYS A 212 1.49 -15.10 -15.58
N GLN A 213 1.30 -13.88 -16.09
CA GLN A 213 2.19 -12.75 -15.82
C GLN A 213 2.15 -12.36 -14.32
N ALA A 214 0.96 -12.28 -13.72
CA ALA A 214 0.81 -12.04 -12.28
C ALA A 214 1.64 -13.03 -11.45
N LEU A 215 1.52 -14.33 -11.72
CA LEU A 215 2.28 -15.38 -11.02
C LEU A 215 3.78 -15.37 -11.33
N SER A 216 4.20 -14.86 -12.48
CA SER A 216 5.61 -14.70 -12.81
C SER A 216 6.25 -13.53 -12.07
N ILE A 217 5.48 -12.47 -11.78
CA ILE A 217 5.91 -11.32 -10.98
C ILE A 217 5.90 -11.67 -9.50
N ASP A 218 4.78 -12.20 -9.01
CA ASP A 218 4.60 -12.62 -7.61
C ASP A 218 3.95 -14.01 -7.56
N SER A 219 4.76 -15.04 -7.32
CA SER A 219 4.30 -16.43 -7.20
C SER A 219 3.34 -16.65 -6.02
N THR A 220 3.32 -15.73 -5.05
CA THR A 220 2.43 -15.79 -3.87
C THR A 220 1.10 -15.06 -4.08
N CYS A 221 0.82 -14.56 -5.29
CA CYS A 221 -0.43 -13.88 -5.61
C CYS A 221 -1.63 -14.85 -5.60
N VAL A 222 -2.29 -14.95 -4.47
CA VAL A 222 -3.49 -15.80 -4.26
C VAL A 222 -4.60 -15.47 -5.26
N ARG A 223 -4.84 -14.17 -5.51
CA ARG A 223 -5.89 -13.72 -6.44
C ARG A 223 -5.73 -14.31 -7.84
N ALA A 224 -4.51 -14.51 -8.29
CA ALA A 224 -4.26 -15.10 -9.61
C ALA A 224 -4.79 -16.55 -9.70
N ASN A 225 -4.53 -17.40 -8.71
CA ASN A 225 -5.09 -18.75 -8.68
C ASN A 225 -6.60 -18.78 -8.41
N TRP A 226 -7.10 -17.80 -7.66
CA TRP A 226 -8.55 -17.61 -7.46
C TRP A 226 -9.27 -17.33 -8.79
N LEU A 227 -8.75 -16.41 -9.60
CA LEU A 227 -9.30 -16.09 -10.92
C LEU A 227 -9.08 -17.23 -11.94
N TYR A 228 -7.97 -17.97 -11.85
CA TYR A 228 -7.83 -19.22 -12.63
C TYR A 228 -8.93 -20.21 -12.32
N ALA A 229 -9.27 -20.39 -11.05
CA ALA A 229 -10.35 -21.27 -10.65
C ALA A 229 -11.69 -20.81 -11.22
N ASP A 230 -11.98 -19.50 -11.23
CA ASP A 230 -13.20 -18.94 -11.84
C ASP A 230 -13.28 -19.23 -13.35
N ILE A 231 -12.17 -19.06 -14.08
CA ILE A 231 -12.10 -19.40 -15.51
C ILE A 231 -12.40 -20.89 -15.74
N GLU A 232 -11.82 -21.78 -14.93
CA GLU A 232 -12.02 -23.23 -15.08
C GLU A 232 -13.43 -23.65 -14.66
N HIS A 233 -14.01 -22.99 -13.65
CA HIS A 233 -15.41 -23.17 -13.26
C HIS A 233 -16.36 -22.84 -14.41
N ARG A 234 -16.22 -21.65 -15.02
CA ARG A 234 -17.02 -21.20 -16.18
C ARG A 234 -16.86 -22.12 -17.40
N ALA A 235 -15.70 -22.74 -17.54
CA ALA A 235 -15.43 -23.72 -18.59
C ALA A 235 -15.95 -25.13 -18.28
N GLY A 236 -16.59 -25.39 -17.12
CA GLY A 236 -17.03 -26.72 -16.67
C GLY A 236 -15.88 -27.66 -16.31
N SER A 237 -14.67 -27.15 -16.17
CA SER A 237 -13.44 -27.93 -15.88
C SER A 237 -13.21 -28.04 -14.36
N TYR A 238 -14.13 -28.57 -13.62
CA TYR A 238 -14.14 -28.57 -12.15
C TYR A 238 -12.89 -29.19 -11.50
N ARG A 239 -12.30 -30.21 -12.12
CA ARG A 239 -11.03 -30.81 -11.64
C ARG A 239 -9.85 -29.81 -11.71
N ASN A 240 -9.84 -28.96 -12.73
CA ASN A 240 -8.82 -27.92 -12.86
C ASN A 240 -9.08 -26.76 -11.89
N GLU A 241 -10.36 -26.40 -11.67
CA GLU A 241 -10.79 -25.45 -10.63
C GLU A 241 -10.24 -25.87 -9.25
N ILE A 242 -10.51 -27.13 -8.83
CA ILE A 242 -9.99 -27.68 -7.56
C ILE A 242 -8.46 -27.61 -7.51
N ARG A 243 -7.78 -27.93 -8.61
CA ARG A 243 -6.32 -27.88 -8.68
C ARG A 243 -5.79 -26.47 -8.50
N ALA A 244 -6.42 -25.46 -9.09
CA ALA A 244 -6.05 -24.06 -8.93
C ALA A 244 -6.28 -23.57 -7.48
N LEU A 245 -7.41 -23.90 -6.88
CA LEU A 245 -7.74 -23.55 -5.49
C LEU A 245 -6.82 -24.20 -4.46
N ARG A 246 -6.38 -25.45 -4.71
CA ARG A 246 -5.42 -26.13 -3.82
C ARG A 246 -4.05 -25.43 -3.76
N ARG A 247 -3.61 -24.75 -4.84
CA ARG A 247 -2.34 -23.99 -4.86
C ARG A 247 -2.35 -22.79 -3.91
N ILE A 248 -3.53 -22.25 -3.59
CA ILE A 248 -3.67 -21.11 -2.70
C ILE A 248 -3.06 -21.38 -1.32
N ARG A 249 -3.11 -22.64 -0.87
CA ARG A 249 -2.50 -23.03 0.39
C ARG A 249 -0.98 -22.80 0.43
N ASP A 250 -0.29 -23.17 -0.65
CA ASP A 250 1.18 -23.02 -0.74
C ASP A 250 1.58 -21.56 -0.92
N GLN A 251 0.64 -20.71 -1.42
CA GLN A 251 0.84 -19.29 -1.58
C GLN A 251 0.61 -18.52 -0.27
N ASP A 252 -0.47 -18.83 0.44
CA ASP A 252 -0.86 -18.15 1.68
C ASP A 252 -1.87 -19.02 2.45
N SER A 253 -1.41 -19.63 3.53
CA SER A 253 -2.25 -20.49 4.37
C SER A 253 -3.44 -19.74 4.98
N ASP A 254 -3.26 -18.45 5.37
CA ASP A 254 -4.36 -17.65 5.92
C ASP A 254 -5.55 -17.49 4.95
N MET A 255 -5.32 -17.70 3.65
CA MET A 255 -6.35 -17.60 2.62
C MET A 255 -7.06 -18.90 2.29
N VAL A 256 -6.65 -20.03 2.88
CA VAL A 256 -7.29 -21.34 2.64
C VAL A 256 -8.81 -21.34 2.92
N PRO A 257 -9.33 -20.71 3.97
CA PRO A 257 -10.76 -20.71 4.25
C PRO A 257 -11.64 -20.21 3.11
N ILE A 258 -11.17 -19.24 2.30
CA ILE A 258 -11.99 -18.74 1.19
C ILE A 258 -12.21 -19.80 0.09
N THR A 259 -11.33 -20.81 0.00
CA THR A 259 -11.40 -21.84 -1.05
C THR A 259 -12.48 -22.90 -0.80
N LEU A 260 -13.00 -23.00 0.43
CA LEU A 260 -13.90 -24.07 0.83
C LEU A 260 -15.17 -24.13 0.00
N ALA A 261 -15.89 -23.00 -0.10
CA ALA A 261 -17.16 -22.95 -0.81
C ALA A 261 -17.04 -23.27 -2.32
N PRO A 262 -16.07 -22.72 -3.08
CA PRO A 262 -15.90 -23.12 -4.47
C PRO A 262 -15.41 -24.56 -4.63
N ILE A 263 -14.54 -25.08 -3.76
CA ILE A 263 -14.10 -26.49 -3.81
C ILE A 263 -15.29 -27.43 -3.55
N GLN A 264 -16.09 -27.16 -2.52
CA GLN A 264 -17.30 -27.93 -2.25
C GLN A 264 -18.20 -27.98 -3.48
N ARG A 265 -18.54 -26.82 -4.07
CA ARG A 265 -19.37 -26.77 -5.29
C ARG A 265 -18.78 -27.56 -6.45
N ALA A 266 -17.47 -27.50 -6.64
CA ALA A 266 -16.81 -28.22 -7.71
C ALA A 266 -16.90 -29.76 -7.53
N PHE A 267 -16.75 -30.26 -6.30
CA PHE A 267 -16.96 -31.68 -6.00
C PHE A 267 -18.42 -32.10 -6.13
N ASP A 268 -19.34 -31.25 -5.66
CA ASP A 268 -20.80 -31.53 -5.82
C ASP A 268 -21.18 -31.60 -7.32
N LEU A 269 -20.60 -30.73 -8.19
CA LEU A 269 -20.82 -30.79 -9.64
C LEU A 269 -20.12 -31.96 -10.34
N LEU A 270 -19.10 -32.54 -9.72
CA LEU A 270 -18.45 -33.78 -10.17
C LEU A 270 -19.16 -35.06 -9.66
N ASP A 271 -20.13 -34.91 -8.77
CA ASP A 271 -20.77 -36.04 -8.04
C ASP A 271 -19.73 -36.93 -7.31
N ASP A 272 -18.66 -36.27 -6.76
CA ASP A 272 -17.51 -36.92 -6.13
C ASP A 272 -17.49 -36.62 -4.63
N GLU A 273 -18.45 -37.18 -3.88
CA GLU A 273 -18.55 -36.97 -2.43
C GLU A 273 -17.35 -37.54 -1.67
N GLN A 274 -16.85 -38.72 -2.09
CA GLN A 274 -15.70 -39.32 -1.43
C GLN A 274 -14.45 -38.47 -1.63
N GLY A 275 -14.22 -37.91 -2.82
CA GLY A 275 -13.11 -37.01 -3.11
C GLY A 275 -13.16 -35.73 -2.26
N LEU A 276 -14.36 -35.20 -1.95
CA LEU A 276 -14.53 -34.08 -1.03
C LEU A 276 -14.14 -34.46 0.40
N ILE A 277 -14.61 -35.60 0.88
CA ILE A 277 -14.32 -36.10 2.24
C ILE A 277 -12.82 -36.32 2.41
N ASP A 278 -12.16 -36.97 1.45
CA ASP A 278 -10.71 -37.21 1.46
C ASP A 278 -9.93 -35.90 1.43
N PHE A 279 -10.38 -34.92 0.63
CA PHE A 279 -9.82 -33.57 0.60
C PHE A 279 -9.95 -32.87 1.97
N LEU A 280 -11.11 -32.94 2.60
CA LEU A 280 -11.34 -32.32 3.91
C LEU A 280 -10.45 -32.94 4.98
N HIS A 281 -10.29 -34.26 5.00
CA HIS A 281 -9.38 -34.94 5.92
C HIS A 281 -7.93 -34.49 5.72
N ASP A 282 -7.41 -34.47 4.48
CA ASP A 282 -6.07 -33.96 4.17
C ASP A 282 -5.87 -32.51 4.63
N GLN A 283 -6.91 -31.67 4.50
CA GLN A 283 -6.84 -30.29 4.96
C GLN A 283 -6.78 -30.17 6.48
N LEU A 284 -7.56 -30.97 7.21
CA LEU A 284 -7.62 -30.94 8.68
C LEU A 284 -6.34 -31.45 9.35
N GLU A 285 -5.65 -32.40 8.73
CA GLU A 285 -4.33 -32.86 9.20
C GLU A 285 -3.29 -31.74 9.18
N LYS A 286 -3.41 -30.82 8.23
CA LYS A 286 -2.46 -29.73 8.01
C LYS A 286 -2.80 -28.45 8.78
N ALA A 287 -4.09 -28.05 8.78
CA ALA A 287 -4.58 -26.88 9.46
C ALA A 287 -6.09 -27.01 9.76
N PRO A 288 -6.50 -27.13 11.02
CA PRO A 288 -7.90 -27.38 11.37
C PRO A 288 -8.73 -26.09 11.37
N TYR A 289 -8.96 -25.49 10.20
CA TYR A 289 -9.90 -24.37 10.09
C TYR A 289 -11.32 -24.84 10.41
N VAL A 290 -12.03 -24.06 11.22
CA VAL A 290 -13.36 -24.46 11.71
C VAL A 290 -14.36 -24.70 10.59
N SER A 291 -14.34 -23.94 9.53
CA SER A 291 -15.24 -24.12 8.39
C SER A 291 -15.06 -25.48 7.70
N PHE A 292 -13.82 -25.99 7.63
CA PHE A 292 -13.54 -27.33 7.09
C PHE A 292 -14.02 -28.44 8.03
N VAL A 293 -13.85 -28.26 9.35
CA VAL A 293 -14.37 -29.17 10.37
C VAL A 293 -15.89 -29.27 10.25
N LEU A 294 -16.58 -28.13 10.16
CA LEU A 294 -18.05 -28.09 10.10
C LEU A 294 -18.58 -28.71 8.81
N LEU A 295 -17.93 -28.47 7.67
CA LEU A 295 -18.35 -29.12 6.41
C LEU A 295 -18.15 -30.62 6.46
N LEU A 296 -17.02 -31.11 6.98
CA LEU A 296 -16.79 -32.54 7.16
C LEU A 296 -17.80 -33.15 8.12
N ALA A 297 -18.08 -32.48 9.25
CA ALA A 297 -19.10 -32.96 10.21
C ALA A 297 -20.49 -33.05 9.56
N GLU A 298 -20.87 -32.09 8.73
CA GLU A 298 -22.16 -32.14 8.02
C GLU A 298 -22.24 -33.31 7.02
N ARG A 299 -21.16 -33.60 6.27
CA ARG A 299 -21.11 -34.75 5.36
C ARG A 299 -21.14 -36.08 6.13
N LEU A 300 -20.39 -36.20 7.22
CA LEU A 300 -20.43 -37.39 8.09
C LEU A 300 -21.76 -37.55 8.78
N ARG A 301 -22.42 -36.46 9.20
CA ARG A 301 -23.77 -36.52 9.79
C ARG A 301 -24.76 -37.15 8.83
N THR A 302 -24.68 -36.78 7.55
CA THR A 302 -25.60 -37.31 6.53
C THR A 302 -25.34 -38.78 6.19
N ARG A 303 -24.06 -39.19 6.19
CA ARG A 303 -23.63 -40.55 5.82
C ARG A 303 -23.63 -41.50 6.99
N ASP A 304 -23.03 -41.11 8.13
CA ASP A 304 -22.69 -42.02 9.25
C ASP A 304 -23.51 -41.72 10.53
N GLY A 305 -24.35 -40.67 10.50
CA GLY A 305 -25.22 -40.28 11.60
C GLY A 305 -24.63 -39.15 12.49
N ILE A 306 -25.51 -38.65 13.38
CA ILE A 306 -25.23 -37.44 14.18
C ILE A 306 -24.12 -37.65 15.20
N GLU A 307 -23.99 -38.87 15.76
CA GLU A 307 -22.96 -39.18 16.76
C GLU A 307 -21.53 -38.98 16.25
N HIS A 308 -21.28 -39.36 14.97
CA HIS A 308 -19.96 -39.19 14.35
C HIS A 308 -19.62 -37.70 14.15
N ALA A 309 -20.61 -36.90 13.71
CA ALA A 309 -20.43 -35.45 13.58
C ALA A 309 -20.18 -34.76 14.92
N THR A 310 -20.95 -35.13 15.97
CA THR A 310 -20.82 -34.59 17.33
C THR A 310 -19.46 -34.91 17.90
N ARG A 311 -18.95 -36.13 17.74
CA ARG A 311 -17.62 -36.54 18.19
C ARG A 311 -16.52 -35.74 17.51
N LEU A 312 -16.56 -35.65 16.18
CA LEU A 312 -15.55 -34.87 15.41
C LEU A 312 -15.49 -33.43 15.87
N VAL A 313 -16.65 -32.76 15.95
CA VAL A 313 -16.68 -31.32 16.34
C VAL A 313 -16.23 -31.15 17.78
N SER A 314 -16.64 -32.03 18.73
CA SER A 314 -16.24 -31.97 20.13
C SER A 314 -14.72 -32.15 20.31
N GLU A 315 -14.11 -33.11 19.61
CA GLU A 315 -12.66 -33.34 19.65
C GLU A 315 -11.88 -32.13 19.11
N GLN A 316 -12.37 -31.52 18.03
CA GLN A 316 -11.74 -30.34 17.45
C GLN A 316 -11.89 -29.10 18.35
N LEU A 317 -13.05 -28.90 18.97
CA LEU A 317 -13.27 -27.79 19.90
C LEU A 317 -12.41 -27.87 21.16
N GLN A 318 -12.08 -29.08 21.64
CA GLN A 318 -11.16 -29.28 22.76
C GLN A 318 -9.74 -28.82 22.41
N ARG A 319 -9.31 -29.00 21.17
CA ARG A 319 -7.97 -28.58 20.68
C ARG A 319 -7.94 -27.13 20.23
N ASN A 320 -8.96 -26.71 19.50
CA ASN A 320 -9.07 -25.40 18.87
C ASN A 320 -10.46 -24.80 19.15
N PRO A 321 -10.63 -24.08 20.28
CA PRO A 321 -11.91 -23.46 20.64
C PRO A 321 -12.37 -22.46 19.57
N SER A 322 -13.63 -22.54 19.17
CA SER A 322 -14.24 -21.65 18.16
C SER A 322 -15.73 -21.41 18.48
N LEU A 323 -16.17 -20.16 18.39
CA LEU A 323 -17.58 -19.82 18.57
C LEU A 323 -18.48 -20.43 17.49
N ARG A 324 -17.99 -20.51 16.24
CA ARG A 324 -18.74 -21.16 15.14
C ARG A 324 -18.86 -22.65 15.35
N GLY A 325 -17.79 -23.30 15.86
CA GLY A 325 -17.82 -24.72 16.20
C GLY A 325 -18.76 -25.00 17.38
N LEU A 326 -18.76 -24.14 18.40
CA LEU A 326 -19.68 -24.23 19.55
C LEU A 326 -21.14 -24.06 19.11
N ASP A 327 -21.43 -23.09 18.26
CA ASP A 327 -22.77 -22.86 17.72
C ASP A 327 -23.29 -24.07 16.93
N TYR A 328 -22.45 -24.66 16.07
CA TYR A 328 -22.79 -25.87 15.34
C TYR A 328 -23.01 -27.07 16.27
N LEU A 329 -22.18 -27.23 17.29
CA LEU A 329 -22.33 -28.28 18.29
C LEU A 329 -23.66 -28.17 19.05
N MET A 330 -24.04 -26.94 19.42
CA MET A 330 -25.39 -26.69 19.99
C MET A 330 -26.53 -27.07 19.05
N ASP A 331 -26.35 -26.82 17.73
CA ASP A 331 -27.35 -27.27 16.72
C ASP A 331 -27.49 -28.79 16.66
N LEU A 332 -26.40 -29.54 16.81
CA LEU A 332 -26.45 -30.99 16.88
C LEU A 332 -27.18 -31.45 18.15
N TYR A 333 -26.84 -30.93 19.31
CA TYR A 333 -27.50 -31.28 20.57
C TYR A 333 -28.98 -30.90 20.62
N LEU A 334 -29.38 -29.76 20.04
CA LEU A 334 -30.81 -29.38 19.96
C LEU A 334 -31.67 -30.39 19.23
N LYS A 335 -31.11 -31.28 18.40
CA LYS A 335 -31.80 -32.34 17.70
C LYS A 335 -31.97 -33.65 18.49
N GLU A 336 -31.16 -33.80 19.56
CA GLU A 336 -31.11 -35.05 20.35
C GLU A 336 -31.65 -34.91 21.79
N VAL A 337 -31.67 -33.71 22.34
CA VAL A 337 -32.01 -33.45 23.75
C VAL A 337 -33.51 -33.43 23.97
N PRO A 338 -33.99 -33.99 25.09
CA PRO A 338 -35.42 -33.97 25.48
C PRO A 338 -35.94 -32.53 25.66
N GLU A 339 -37.26 -32.37 25.45
CA GLU A 339 -37.91 -31.05 25.39
C GLU A 339 -37.71 -30.16 26.63
N HIS A 340 -37.55 -30.74 27.81
CA HIS A 340 -37.36 -30.02 29.08
C HIS A 340 -35.98 -29.39 29.27
N GLU A 341 -34.95 -29.77 28.47
CA GLU A 341 -33.61 -29.20 28.52
C GLU A 341 -33.36 -28.21 27.35
N LEU A 342 -34.27 -28.15 26.41
CA LEU A 342 -34.14 -27.34 25.18
C LEU A 342 -34.09 -25.83 25.45
N GLU A 343 -34.76 -25.36 26.51
CA GLU A 343 -34.89 -23.90 26.76
C GLU A 343 -33.55 -23.26 27.11
N HIS A 344 -32.74 -23.88 27.95
CA HIS A 344 -31.43 -23.40 28.34
C HIS A 344 -30.44 -23.46 27.16
N LEU A 345 -30.46 -24.52 26.38
CA LEU A 345 -29.61 -24.66 25.20
C LEU A 345 -29.96 -23.67 24.09
N ARG A 346 -31.25 -23.40 23.86
CA ARG A 346 -31.72 -22.34 22.93
C ARG A 346 -31.28 -20.96 23.40
N LEU A 347 -31.30 -20.69 24.72
CA LEU A 347 -30.82 -19.43 25.26
C LEU A 347 -29.33 -19.22 24.99
N LEU A 348 -28.49 -20.23 25.29
CA LEU A 348 -27.06 -20.20 25.02
C LEU A 348 -26.77 -19.98 23.53
N LYS A 349 -27.45 -20.73 22.65
CA LYS A 349 -27.32 -20.58 21.20
C LYS A 349 -27.63 -19.17 20.74
N ARG A 350 -28.74 -18.59 21.19
CA ARG A 350 -29.13 -17.22 20.84
C ARG A 350 -28.06 -16.19 21.23
N HIS A 351 -27.45 -16.33 22.40
CA HIS A 351 -26.37 -15.43 22.82
C HIS A 351 -25.10 -15.65 21.99
N THR A 352 -24.77 -16.90 21.63
CA THR A 352 -23.63 -17.19 20.74
C THR A 352 -23.84 -16.59 19.36
N GLU A 353 -25.02 -16.72 18.76
CA GLU A 353 -25.41 -16.11 17.50
C GLU A 353 -25.29 -14.57 17.55
N GLN A 354 -25.75 -13.94 18.65
CA GLN A 354 -25.61 -12.49 18.86
C GLN A 354 -24.16 -12.05 18.93
N LEU A 355 -23.30 -12.83 19.60
CA LEU A 355 -21.86 -12.54 19.65
C LEU A 355 -21.19 -12.66 18.28
N MET A 356 -21.64 -13.60 17.44
CA MET A 356 -21.09 -13.78 16.08
C MET A 356 -21.61 -12.74 15.08
N ALA A 357 -22.87 -12.32 15.21
CA ALA A 357 -23.52 -11.41 14.25
C ALA A 357 -22.86 -10.04 14.13
N GLN A 358 -22.12 -9.59 15.15
CA GLN A 358 -21.44 -8.30 15.18
C GLN A 358 -19.97 -8.35 14.74
N ARG A 359 -19.46 -9.48 14.30
CA ARG A 359 -18.05 -9.69 14.05
C ARG A 359 -17.71 -9.64 12.57
N ALA A 360 -16.66 -8.90 12.26
CA ALA A 360 -16.09 -8.88 10.92
C ALA A 360 -15.47 -10.24 10.56
N ARG A 361 -15.57 -10.62 9.28
CA ARG A 361 -14.98 -11.87 8.76
C ARG A 361 -13.55 -11.70 8.29
N TYR A 362 -13.16 -10.48 7.93
CA TYR A 362 -11.87 -10.17 7.33
C TYR A 362 -11.20 -9.00 8.04
N ARG A 363 -9.86 -9.04 8.13
CA ARG A 363 -9.04 -7.97 8.71
C ARG A 363 -7.83 -7.69 7.85
N CYS A 364 -7.51 -6.41 7.67
CA CYS A 364 -6.26 -6.00 7.04
C CYS A 364 -5.09 -6.20 8.01
N LYS A 365 -4.08 -6.95 7.60
CA LYS A 365 -2.87 -7.20 8.42
C LYS A 365 -1.98 -5.95 8.54
N SER A 366 -2.16 -4.96 7.64
CA SER A 366 -1.35 -3.73 7.65
C SER A 366 -1.94 -2.62 8.53
N CYS A 367 -3.23 -2.28 8.34
CA CYS A 367 -3.85 -1.13 9.03
C CYS A 367 -4.94 -1.50 10.03
N GLY A 368 -5.29 -2.80 10.14
CA GLY A 368 -6.33 -3.26 11.04
C GLY A 368 -7.78 -3.03 10.55
N PHE A 369 -7.99 -2.49 9.35
CA PHE A 369 -9.34 -2.36 8.77
C PHE A 369 -10.08 -3.69 8.83
N GLN A 370 -11.35 -3.66 9.23
CA GLN A 370 -12.20 -4.85 9.35
C GLN A 370 -13.42 -4.73 8.44
N GLY A 371 -13.87 -5.86 7.88
CA GLY A 371 -15.03 -5.90 6.99
C GLY A 371 -15.63 -7.30 6.86
N GLU A 372 -16.84 -7.37 6.31
CA GLU A 372 -17.54 -8.64 6.06
C GLU A 372 -17.19 -9.27 4.70
N LYS A 373 -16.64 -8.46 3.79
CA LYS A 373 -16.26 -8.89 2.44
C LYS A 373 -14.74 -8.88 2.29
N LEU A 374 -14.24 -9.79 1.46
CA LEU A 374 -12.84 -9.79 1.04
C LEU A 374 -12.61 -8.69 0.01
N TYR A 375 -11.67 -7.81 0.30
CA TYR A 375 -11.15 -6.82 -0.65
C TYR A 375 -9.70 -7.16 -0.98
N TRP A 376 -9.39 -7.28 -2.25
CA TRP A 376 -7.99 -7.49 -2.69
C TRP A 376 -7.14 -6.22 -2.54
N HIS A 377 -7.77 -5.05 -2.63
CA HIS A 377 -7.19 -3.74 -2.37
C HIS A 377 -7.84 -3.15 -1.11
N CYS A 378 -7.07 -2.90 -0.08
CA CYS A 378 -7.60 -2.40 1.19
C CYS A 378 -8.19 -0.99 1.03
N PRO A 379 -9.47 -0.74 1.36
CA PRO A 379 -10.09 0.57 1.19
C PRO A 379 -9.50 1.64 2.13
N SER A 380 -8.85 1.26 3.22
CA SER A 380 -8.26 2.18 4.20
C SER A 380 -6.80 2.52 3.85
N CYS A 381 -5.90 1.53 3.79
CA CYS A 381 -4.48 1.77 3.57
C CYS A 381 -4.01 1.52 2.13
N ARG A 382 -4.90 1.11 1.23
CA ARG A 382 -4.65 0.86 -0.19
C ARG A 382 -3.59 -0.21 -0.48
N GLN A 383 -3.27 -1.06 0.49
CA GLN A 383 -2.35 -2.17 0.26
C GLN A 383 -3.08 -3.36 -0.39
N TRP A 384 -2.43 -3.94 -1.41
CA TRP A 384 -2.90 -5.12 -2.12
C TRP A 384 -2.64 -6.40 -1.32
N GLY A 385 -3.60 -7.34 -1.36
CA GLY A 385 -3.48 -8.65 -0.74
C GLY A 385 -3.31 -8.67 0.78
N ALA A 386 -3.51 -7.53 1.45
CA ALA A 386 -3.29 -7.40 2.89
C ALA A 386 -4.49 -7.83 3.75
N ILE A 387 -5.69 -7.99 3.17
CA ILE A 387 -6.90 -8.40 3.89
C ILE A 387 -6.98 -9.92 3.91
N LYS A 388 -7.14 -10.48 5.10
CA LYS A 388 -7.18 -11.92 5.36
C LYS A 388 -8.41 -12.30 6.18
N PRO A 389 -8.90 -13.54 6.07
CA PRO A 389 -9.88 -14.07 7.03
C PRO A 389 -9.37 -13.93 8.46
N ILE A 390 -10.27 -13.65 9.39
CA ILE A 390 -9.97 -13.65 10.82
C ILE A 390 -9.93 -15.09 11.28
N THR A 391 -8.85 -15.50 11.97
CA THR A 391 -8.64 -16.86 12.49
C THR A 391 -8.69 -16.87 14.01
N GLY A 392 -8.87 -18.05 14.62
CA GLY A 392 -8.90 -18.28 16.05
C GLY A 392 -10.32 -18.32 16.65
N LEU A 393 -10.44 -17.99 17.94
CA LEU A 393 -11.71 -18.14 18.69
C LEU A 393 -12.93 -17.49 18.00
N GLU A 394 -12.70 -16.37 17.33
CA GLU A 394 -13.73 -15.50 16.75
C GLU A 394 -13.95 -15.70 15.25
N GLY A 395 -13.08 -16.44 14.59
CA GLY A 395 -13.06 -16.61 13.14
C GLY A 395 -12.94 -18.07 12.68
N GLU A 396 -11.98 -18.29 11.77
CA GLU A 396 -11.66 -19.61 11.20
C GLU A 396 -10.69 -20.40 12.07
#